data_8900fcd18bb746f62bdf02c0f60478ff
#
_entry.id   8900fcd18bb746f62bdf02c0f60478ff
#
_cell.length_a   1.000
_cell.length_b   1.000
_cell.length_c   1.000
_cell.angle_alpha   90.00
_cell.angle_beta   90.00
_cell.angle_gamma   90.00
#
_symmetry.space_group_name_H-M   'P 1'
#
loop_
_entity.id
_entity.type
_entity.pdbx_description
1 polymer ?
#
loop_
_entity_poly.entity_id
_entity_poly.type
_entity_poly.pdbx_seq_one_letter_code
_entity_poly.pdbx_strand_id
1 'polypeptide(L)'
;VQISVASSSLIAKPLIEAIISSTHTLASVITTPDQKSGRGQTSKQTEIADWADEQGFPVAKPGDTPALNQHLLSAQPQMIITASYGRMIPVELLHGPRFGWLNVHFSMLPKWRGAAPVQWSLLEGESSTGISIFKLD
;
A
#
# COMPACT_ATOMS: atom_id res chain seq x y z
N VAL A 1 -5.42 2.55 -17.17
CA VAL A 1 -5.93 2.89 -15.82
C VAL A 1 -4.82 3.55 -15.04
N GLN A 2 -5.12 4.67 -14.37
CA GLN A 2 -4.21 5.30 -13.43
C GLN A 2 -4.36 4.62 -12.06
N ILE A 3 -3.25 4.07 -11.54
CA ILE A 3 -3.24 3.26 -10.32
C ILE A 3 -2.30 3.91 -9.31
N SER A 4 -2.77 4.10 -8.08
CA SER A 4 -1.89 4.36 -6.93
C SER A 4 -1.67 3.08 -6.14
N VAL A 5 -0.49 2.93 -5.57
CA VAL A 5 -0.17 1.80 -4.68
C VAL A 5 0.05 2.34 -3.27
N ALA A 6 -0.72 1.84 -2.30
CA ALA A 6 -0.58 2.20 -0.90
C ALA A 6 0.16 1.08 -0.14
N SER A 7 1.35 1.39 0.35
CA SER A 7 2.20 0.43 1.08
C SER A 7 3.19 1.13 2.01
N SER A 8 3.62 0.44 3.06
CA SER A 8 4.72 0.87 3.94
C SER A 8 5.92 -0.08 3.86
N SER A 9 5.93 -1.01 2.92
CA SER A 9 6.93 -2.07 2.81
C SER A 9 7.35 -2.33 1.36
N LEU A 10 8.60 -2.73 1.15
CA LEU A 10 9.11 -3.16 -0.15
C LEU A 10 8.38 -4.38 -0.75
N ILE A 11 7.52 -5.04 0.00
CA ILE A 11 6.68 -6.13 -0.52
C ILE A 11 5.78 -5.69 -1.68
N ALA A 12 5.49 -4.39 -1.79
CA ALA A 12 4.73 -3.81 -2.89
C ALA A 12 5.57 -3.52 -4.15
N LYS A 13 6.90 -3.63 -4.08
CA LYS A 13 7.79 -3.33 -5.22
C LYS A 13 7.43 -4.15 -6.47
N PRO A 14 7.27 -5.49 -6.42
CA PRO A 14 6.90 -6.27 -7.61
C PRO A 14 5.56 -5.85 -8.22
N LEU A 15 4.60 -5.42 -7.38
CA LEU A 15 3.32 -4.90 -7.85
C LEU A 15 3.50 -3.59 -8.63
N ILE A 16 4.31 -2.67 -8.12
CA ILE A 16 4.60 -1.40 -8.80
C ILE A 16 5.33 -1.65 -10.12
N GLU A 17 6.34 -2.52 -10.12
CA GLU A 17 7.07 -2.91 -11.33
C GLU A 17 6.14 -3.54 -12.39
N ALA A 18 5.18 -4.38 -11.97
CA ALA A 18 4.18 -4.94 -12.86
C ALA A 18 3.24 -3.88 -13.47
N ILE A 19 2.83 -2.87 -12.68
CA ILE A 19 2.02 -1.75 -13.18
C ILE A 19 2.79 -0.98 -14.25
N ILE A 20 4.04 -0.64 -13.99
CA ILE A 20 4.89 0.14 -14.90
C ILE A 20 5.15 -0.62 -16.21
N SER A 21 5.31 -1.95 -16.13
CA SER A 21 5.55 -2.80 -17.29
C SER A 21 4.28 -3.12 -18.10
N SER A 22 3.13 -2.65 -17.62
CA SER A 22 1.83 -2.89 -18.23
C SER A 22 1.36 -1.70 -19.08
N THR A 23 0.12 -1.75 -19.56
CA THR A 23 -0.57 -0.62 -20.21
C THR A 23 -1.17 0.37 -19.20
N HIS A 24 -0.95 0.17 -17.91
CA HIS A 24 -1.43 1.05 -16.85
C HIS A 24 -0.38 2.11 -16.49
N THR A 25 -0.81 3.13 -15.77
CA THR A 25 0.06 4.22 -15.33
C THR A 25 0.11 4.25 -13.81
N LEU A 26 1.30 4.30 -13.23
CA LEU A 26 1.47 4.56 -11.80
C LEU A 26 1.20 6.05 -11.53
N ALA A 27 0.13 6.35 -10.79
CA ALA A 27 -0.21 7.72 -10.40
C ALA A 27 0.64 8.18 -9.20
N SER A 28 0.79 7.34 -8.19
CA SER A 28 1.63 7.61 -7.02
C SER A 28 1.86 6.36 -6.16
N VAL A 29 2.89 6.41 -5.33
CA VAL A 29 3.11 5.53 -4.19
C VAL A 29 2.65 6.26 -2.94
N ILE A 30 1.67 5.71 -2.22
CA ILE A 30 1.13 6.28 -0.98
C ILE A 30 1.72 5.48 0.18
N THR A 31 2.37 6.15 1.12
CA THR A 31 2.97 5.49 2.27
C THR A 31 2.70 6.24 3.58
N THR A 32 3.13 5.70 4.70
CA THR A 32 3.00 6.37 5.99
C THR A 32 4.02 7.50 6.12
N PRO A 33 3.71 8.55 6.92
CA PRO A 33 4.67 9.60 7.24
C PRO A 33 5.97 9.07 7.83
N ASP A 34 7.02 9.85 7.67
CA ASP A 34 8.31 9.56 8.26
C ASP A 34 8.21 9.41 9.77
N GLN A 35 8.88 8.43 10.31
CA GLN A 35 8.88 8.15 11.75
C GLN A 35 10.25 8.45 12.35
N LYS A 36 10.23 9.02 13.56
CA LYS A 36 11.45 9.20 14.34
C LYS A 36 11.95 7.84 14.80
N SER A 37 13.19 7.51 14.49
CA SER A 37 13.82 6.23 14.82
C SER A 37 15.20 6.43 15.45
N GLY A 38 15.56 5.51 16.35
CA GLY A 38 16.87 5.48 16.99
C GLY A 38 17.08 6.50 18.11
N ARG A 39 18.23 6.39 18.79
CA ARG A 39 18.62 7.26 19.92
C ARG A 39 18.78 8.74 19.56
N GLY A 40 19.02 9.05 18.28
CA GLY A 40 19.14 10.43 17.78
C GLY A 40 17.82 11.01 17.21
N GLN A 41 16.70 10.31 17.30
CA GLN A 41 15.41 10.72 16.74
C GLN A 41 15.49 11.19 15.27
N THR A 42 16.34 10.58 14.47
CA THR A 42 16.46 10.86 13.05
C THR A 42 15.16 10.47 12.36
N SER A 43 14.58 11.37 11.56
CA SER A 43 13.41 11.06 10.74
C SER A 43 13.80 10.05 9.67
N LYS A 44 13.09 8.92 9.61
CA LYS A 44 13.30 7.87 8.62
C LYS A 44 12.00 7.63 7.86
N GLN A 45 12.09 7.68 6.55
CA GLN A 45 10.97 7.30 5.69
C GLN A 45 10.86 5.77 5.57
N THR A 46 9.76 5.30 4.97
CA THR A 46 9.57 3.87 4.71
C THR A 46 10.50 3.42 3.58
N GLU A 47 10.92 2.15 3.61
CA GLU A 47 11.80 1.59 2.57
C GLU A 47 11.19 1.66 1.16
N ILE A 48 9.86 1.58 1.06
CA ILE A 48 9.18 1.75 -0.23
C ILE A 48 9.23 3.20 -0.72
N ALA A 49 9.23 4.19 0.20
CA ALA A 49 9.40 5.58 -0.17
C ALA A 49 10.81 5.87 -0.67
N ASP A 50 11.84 5.37 0.06
CA ASP A 50 13.24 5.49 -0.37
C ASP A 50 13.42 4.94 -1.79
N TRP A 51 12.94 3.73 -2.03
CA TRP A 51 13.03 3.10 -3.34
C TRP A 51 12.25 3.87 -4.43
N ALA A 52 11.04 4.33 -4.12
CA ALA A 52 10.21 5.05 -5.09
C ALA A 52 10.83 6.41 -5.47
N ASP A 53 11.39 7.14 -4.49
CA ASP A 53 12.13 8.38 -4.71
C ASP A 53 13.36 8.16 -5.60
N GLU A 54 14.13 7.09 -5.37
CA GLU A 54 15.28 6.71 -6.21
C GLU A 54 14.88 6.42 -7.66
N GLN A 55 13.67 5.88 -7.88
CA GLN A 55 13.13 5.63 -9.21
C GLN A 55 12.46 6.86 -9.86
N GLY A 56 12.31 7.96 -9.12
CA GLY A 56 11.63 9.17 -9.58
C GLY A 56 10.11 9.05 -9.64
N PHE A 57 9.52 8.14 -8.88
CA PHE A 57 8.07 7.98 -8.80
C PHE A 57 7.45 8.98 -7.84
N PRO A 58 6.22 9.49 -8.11
CA PRO A 58 5.52 10.35 -7.17
C PRO A 58 5.23 9.63 -5.85
N VAL A 59 5.71 10.17 -4.73
CA VAL A 59 5.48 9.64 -3.38
C VAL A 59 4.60 10.59 -2.59
N ALA A 60 3.59 10.03 -1.90
CA ALA A 60 2.73 10.76 -0.98
C ALA A 60 2.77 10.12 0.41
N LYS A 61 2.87 10.96 1.45
CA LYS A 61 2.96 10.55 2.85
C LYS A 61 1.87 11.23 3.69
N PRO A 62 0.58 10.98 3.41
CA PRO A 62 -0.50 11.64 4.13
C PRO A 62 -0.47 11.28 5.62
N GLY A 63 -0.48 12.31 6.48
CA GLY A 63 -0.46 12.13 7.94
C GLY A 63 -1.82 11.76 8.53
N ASP A 64 -2.89 12.17 7.86
CA ASP A 64 -4.27 12.03 8.31
C ASP A 64 -5.24 11.81 7.13
N THR A 65 -6.53 11.67 7.43
CA THR A 65 -7.58 11.49 6.43
C THR A 65 -7.75 12.70 5.49
N PRO A 66 -7.77 13.95 5.98
CA PRO A 66 -7.81 15.12 5.11
C PRO A 66 -6.67 15.18 4.11
N ALA A 67 -5.43 14.92 4.55
CA ALA A 67 -4.26 14.90 3.67
C ALA A 67 -4.33 13.77 2.62
N LEU A 68 -4.83 12.60 3.01
CA LEU A 68 -5.06 11.50 2.07
C LEU A 68 -6.12 11.90 1.04
N ASN A 69 -7.24 12.46 1.46
CA ASN A 69 -8.29 12.92 0.55
C ASN A 69 -7.78 13.97 -0.43
N GLN A 70 -7.03 14.96 0.06
CA GLN A 70 -6.42 15.99 -0.79
C GLN A 70 -5.48 15.38 -1.83
N HIS A 71 -4.66 14.41 -1.44
CA HIS A 71 -3.80 13.69 -2.37
C HIS A 71 -4.59 12.95 -3.45
N LEU A 72 -5.66 12.25 -3.07
CA LEU A 72 -6.51 11.52 -4.02
C LEU A 72 -7.19 12.48 -5.02
N LEU A 73 -7.65 13.63 -4.56
CA LEU A 73 -8.23 14.67 -5.43
C LEU A 73 -7.21 15.23 -6.41
N SER A 74 -5.96 15.37 -6.00
CA SER A 74 -4.87 15.89 -6.85
C SER A 74 -4.35 14.84 -7.84
N ALA A 75 -4.05 13.64 -7.38
CA ALA A 75 -3.47 12.57 -8.19
C ALA A 75 -4.51 11.85 -9.08
N GLN A 76 -5.79 11.93 -8.70
CA GLN A 76 -6.94 11.34 -9.40
C GLN A 76 -6.75 9.87 -9.84
N PRO A 77 -6.30 8.98 -8.95
CA PRO A 77 -6.17 7.59 -9.30
C PRO A 77 -7.55 6.99 -9.58
N GLN A 78 -7.63 6.16 -10.61
CA GLN A 78 -8.86 5.44 -10.93
C GLN A 78 -9.03 4.17 -10.08
N MET A 79 -7.92 3.64 -9.58
CA MET A 79 -7.85 2.48 -8.69
C MET A 79 -6.72 2.69 -7.69
N ILE A 80 -6.90 2.17 -6.48
CA ILE A 80 -5.82 2.10 -5.50
C ILE A 80 -5.65 0.65 -5.08
N ILE A 81 -4.40 0.19 -5.02
CA ILE A 81 -4.08 -1.16 -4.55
C ILE A 81 -3.30 -1.03 -3.26
N THR A 82 -3.78 -1.65 -2.19
CA THR A 82 -3.07 -1.71 -0.91
C THR A 82 -2.32 -3.02 -0.76
N ALA A 83 -1.08 -2.94 -0.30
CA ALA A 83 -0.26 -4.10 0.03
C ALA A 83 0.60 -3.75 1.25
N SER A 84 0.23 -4.24 2.43
CA SER A 84 0.95 -3.93 3.68
C SER A 84 1.05 -2.41 3.96
N TYR A 85 -0.07 -1.69 3.90
CA TYR A 85 -0.10 -0.24 4.10
C TYR A 85 -0.01 0.17 5.59
N GLY A 86 -0.54 -0.67 6.49
CA GLY A 86 -0.47 -0.44 7.93
C GLY A 86 -1.42 0.62 8.47
N ARG A 87 -2.33 1.15 7.66
CA ARG A 87 -3.35 2.13 8.07
C ARG A 87 -4.73 1.71 7.62
N MET A 88 -5.73 2.03 8.45
CA MET A 88 -7.12 1.88 8.07
C MET A 88 -7.49 2.92 7.02
N ILE A 89 -8.23 2.50 6.00
CA ILE A 89 -8.78 3.39 4.99
C ILE A 89 -10.16 3.83 5.47
N PRO A 90 -10.41 5.14 5.61
CA PRO A 90 -11.73 5.65 5.97
C PRO A 90 -12.77 5.28 4.92
N VAL A 91 -13.96 4.87 5.38
CA VAL A 91 -15.05 4.39 4.51
C VAL A 91 -15.43 5.44 3.46
N GLU A 92 -15.40 6.71 3.84
CA GLU A 92 -15.70 7.84 2.94
C GLU A 92 -14.76 7.96 1.75
N LEU A 93 -13.55 7.38 1.83
CA LEU A 93 -12.57 7.40 0.75
C LEU A 93 -12.60 6.15 -0.15
N LEU A 94 -13.31 5.09 0.28
CA LEU A 94 -13.36 3.83 -0.47
C LEU A 94 -14.04 3.98 -1.84
N HIS A 95 -15.01 4.89 -1.93
CA HIS A 95 -15.80 5.10 -3.15
C HIS A 95 -15.29 6.23 -4.04
N GLY A 96 -14.22 6.94 -3.63
CA GLY A 96 -13.64 8.04 -4.40
C GLY A 96 -13.07 7.59 -5.77
N PRO A 97 -12.16 6.60 -5.81
CA PRO A 97 -11.65 6.08 -7.06
C PRO A 97 -12.71 5.29 -7.85
N ARG A 98 -12.74 5.46 -9.18
CA ARG A 98 -13.73 4.82 -10.06
C ARG A 98 -13.85 3.30 -9.86
N PHE A 99 -12.71 2.62 -9.68
CA PHE A 99 -12.66 1.15 -9.49
C PHE A 99 -12.50 0.76 -8.01
N GLY A 100 -12.44 1.77 -7.11
CA GLY A 100 -12.31 1.56 -5.67
C GLY A 100 -10.90 1.17 -5.25
N TRP A 101 -10.84 0.52 -4.09
CA TRP A 101 -9.63 0.06 -3.46
C TRP A 101 -9.57 -1.47 -3.49
N LEU A 102 -8.45 -2.02 -3.93
CA LEU A 102 -8.15 -3.45 -3.82
C LEU A 102 -7.12 -3.67 -2.71
N ASN A 103 -7.28 -4.75 -1.96
CA ASN A 103 -6.27 -5.16 -0.97
C ASN A 103 -5.61 -6.46 -1.38
N VAL A 104 -4.29 -6.45 -1.39
CA VAL A 104 -3.45 -7.64 -1.55
C VAL A 104 -3.15 -8.17 -0.15
N HIS A 105 -3.78 -9.30 0.19
CA HIS A 105 -3.64 -9.97 1.47
C HIS A 105 -2.81 -11.23 1.32
N PHE A 106 -1.75 -11.35 2.11
CA PHE A 106 -0.76 -12.43 1.97
C PHE A 106 -1.18 -13.69 2.71
N SER A 107 -2.41 -14.16 2.47
CA SER A 107 -2.91 -15.46 2.90
C SER A 107 -3.99 -15.97 1.98
N MET A 108 -4.28 -17.24 2.07
CA MET A 108 -5.48 -17.87 1.50
C MET A 108 -6.68 -17.62 2.43
N LEU A 109 -7.37 -16.49 2.25
CA LEU A 109 -8.57 -16.20 3.04
C LEU A 109 -9.60 -17.34 2.98
N PRO A 110 -10.30 -17.63 4.09
CA PRO A 110 -10.41 -16.87 5.34
C PRO A 110 -9.33 -17.14 6.37
N LYS A 111 -8.27 -17.89 6.08
CA LYS A 111 -7.16 -18.09 7.01
C LYS A 111 -6.37 -16.78 7.19
N TRP A 112 -5.88 -16.57 8.39
CA TRP A 112 -4.96 -15.48 8.74
C TRP A 112 -5.51 -14.08 8.40
N ARG A 113 -6.78 -13.84 8.75
CA ARG A 113 -7.37 -12.50 8.67
C ARG A 113 -6.62 -11.52 9.55
N GLY A 114 -6.63 -10.24 9.20
CA GLY A 114 -6.01 -9.17 9.95
C GLY A 114 -4.53 -8.97 9.63
N ALA A 115 -3.75 -8.56 10.61
CA ALA A 115 -2.35 -8.21 10.45
C ALA A 115 -1.42 -9.44 10.45
N ALA A 116 -0.28 -9.32 9.77
CA ALA A 116 0.82 -10.28 9.79
C ALA A 116 0.46 -11.72 9.35
N PRO A 117 -0.29 -11.93 8.25
CA PRO A 117 -0.73 -13.25 7.83
C PRO A 117 0.42 -14.22 7.51
N VAL A 118 1.52 -13.73 6.95
CA VAL A 118 2.71 -14.54 6.64
C VAL A 118 3.36 -15.04 7.93
N GLN A 119 3.49 -14.19 8.93
CA GLN A 119 4.11 -14.56 10.22
C GLN A 119 3.26 -15.62 10.94
N TRP A 120 1.94 -15.48 10.90
CA TRP A 120 1.04 -16.46 11.49
C TRP A 120 1.11 -17.82 10.78
N SER A 121 1.14 -17.83 9.45
CA SER A 121 1.27 -19.10 8.69
C SER A 121 2.59 -19.82 9.02
N LEU A 122 3.69 -19.07 9.18
CA LEU A 122 4.97 -19.65 9.56
C LEU A 122 4.98 -20.18 11.00
N LEU A 123 4.41 -19.43 11.94
CA LEU A 123 4.31 -19.86 13.35
C LEU A 123 3.50 -21.15 13.52
N GLU A 124 2.45 -21.33 12.71
CA GLU A 124 1.62 -22.54 12.69
C GLU A 124 2.20 -23.67 11.84
N GLY A 125 3.42 -23.49 11.31
CA GLY A 125 4.13 -24.54 10.57
C GLY A 125 3.55 -24.85 9.20
N GLU A 126 2.81 -23.91 8.59
CA GLU A 126 2.30 -24.12 7.23
C GLU A 126 3.46 -24.14 6.22
N SER A 127 3.48 -25.16 5.37
CA SER A 127 4.50 -25.32 4.33
C SER A 127 4.23 -24.45 3.09
N SER A 128 3.01 -23.90 2.97
CA SER A 128 2.60 -23.04 1.87
C SER A 128 1.55 -22.06 2.32
N THR A 129 1.54 -20.88 1.70
CA THR A 129 0.48 -19.87 1.83
C THR A 129 0.11 -19.36 0.44
N GLY A 130 -0.77 -18.38 0.37
CA GLY A 130 -1.19 -17.79 -0.90
C GLY A 130 -1.43 -16.30 -0.77
N ILE A 131 -2.01 -15.73 -1.82
CA ILE A 131 -2.40 -14.33 -1.87
C ILE A 131 -3.89 -14.27 -2.23
N SER A 132 -4.64 -13.48 -1.47
CA SER A 132 -6.02 -13.13 -1.79
C SER A 132 -6.09 -11.66 -2.18
N ILE A 133 -6.78 -11.36 -3.28
CA ILE A 133 -7.05 -9.98 -3.69
C ILE A 133 -8.54 -9.75 -3.60
N PHE A 134 -8.93 -8.70 -2.89
CA PHE A 134 -10.35 -8.35 -2.73
C PHE A 134 -10.55 -6.84 -2.71
N LYS A 135 -11.75 -6.41 -3.05
CA LYS A 135 -12.17 -5.01 -2.97
C LYS A 135 -12.50 -4.66 -1.53
N LEU A 136 -12.02 -3.50 -1.07
CA LEU A 136 -12.44 -2.92 0.20
C LEU A 136 -13.83 -2.30 0.07
N ASP A 137 -14.67 -2.54 1.06
CA ASP A 137 -16.06 -2.07 1.18
C ASP A 137 -16.41 -1.74 2.64
#